data_a2f614ad45bb6a943234c7ffdd8a61ac
#
_entry.id   a2f614ad45bb6a943234c7ffdd8a61ac
#
_cell.length_a   1.000
_cell.length_b   1.000
_cell.length_c   1.000
_cell.angle_alpha   90.00
_cell.angle_beta   90.00
_cell.angle_gamma   90.00
#
_symmetry.space_group_name_H-M   'P 1'
#
loop_
_entity.id
_entity.type
_entity.pdbx_description
1 polymer ?
#
loop_
_entity_poly.entity_id
_entity_poly.type
_entity_poly.pdbx_seq_one_letter_code
_entity_poly.pdbx_strand_id
1 'polypeptide(L)'
;MNESTETKVKKSSKKSGIAVGIFVVAVILVAVAVIFFFSSKGAEGKKDISIEVVNSSEQSTVYDVSTEAEFLRGAMDEADGLEYSGEEGDYGLMVQTVNGELADYDTNGAYWSFYVNGEYCNYGIDSQPVNDGDKFQIVYTAE
;
A
#
# COMPACT_ATOMS: atom_id res chain seq x y z
N MET A 1 44.12 17.77 15.78
CA MET A 1 43.77 18.32 14.48
C MET A 1 43.22 17.27 13.53
N ASN A 2 43.83 16.13 13.50
CA ASN A 2 43.36 15.06 12.59
C ASN A 2 42.15 14.31 13.12
N GLU A 3 41.86 14.42 14.37
CA GLU A 3 40.79 13.72 15.05
C GLU A 3 39.40 14.05 14.51
N SER A 4 39.14 15.29 14.19
CA SER A 4 37.85 15.71 13.69
C SER A 4 37.57 15.19 12.28
N THR A 5 38.59 15.00 11.50
CA THR A 5 38.46 14.47 10.14
C THR A 5 38.14 12.98 10.17
N GLU A 6 38.75 12.22 11.04
CA GLU A 6 38.50 10.80 11.21
C GLU A 6 37.08 10.54 11.69
N THR A 7 36.59 11.34 12.59
CA THR A 7 35.21 11.24 13.08
C THR A 7 34.19 11.44 11.99
N LYS A 8 34.43 12.34 11.06
CA LYS A 8 33.56 12.59 9.93
C LYS A 8 33.48 11.37 8.98
N VAL A 9 34.62 10.74 8.73
CA VAL A 9 34.69 9.57 7.87
C VAL A 9 33.89 8.40 8.47
N LYS A 10 34.00 8.17 9.76
CA LYS A 10 33.20 7.14 10.45
C LYS A 10 31.71 7.38 10.36
N LYS A 11 31.29 8.62 10.50
CA LYS A 11 29.87 8.97 10.41
C LYS A 11 29.29 8.69 9.01
N SER A 12 30.05 8.99 7.98
CA SER A 12 29.55 8.78 6.61
C SER A 12 29.39 7.30 6.26
N SER A 13 30.24 6.42 6.78
CA SER A 13 30.12 4.99 6.54
C SER A 13 28.92 4.36 7.25
N LYS A 14 28.56 4.86 8.42
CA LYS A 14 27.37 4.41 9.15
C LYS A 14 26.06 4.90 8.52
N LYS A 15 26.10 6.07 7.91
CA LYS A 15 24.91 6.69 7.34
C LYS A 15 24.36 5.98 6.10
N SER A 16 25.16 5.22 5.38
CA SER A 16 24.69 4.58 4.16
C SER A 16 23.60 3.52 4.41
N GLY A 17 23.71 2.72 5.47
CA GLY A 17 22.69 1.76 5.84
C GLY A 17 21.44 2.39 6.43
N ILE A 18 21.60 3.45 7.21
CA ILE A 18 20.50 4.18 7.83
C ILE A 18 19.73 5.00 6.79
N ALA A 19 20.43 5.54 5.78
CA ALA A 19 19.84 6.36 4.74
C ALA A 19 18.80 5.56 3.91
N VAL A 20 19.04 4.30 3.65
CA VAL A 20 18.09 3.45 2.92
C VAL A 20 16.81 3.23 3.73
N GLY A 21 16.94 2.93 5.03
CA GLY A 21 15.79 2.78 5.91
C GLY A 21 14.99 4.07 6.07
N ILE A 22 15.65 5.19 6.22
CA ILE A 22 15.01 6.51 6.33
C ILE A 22 14.28 6.86 5.03
N PHE A 23 14.84 6.52 3.88
CA PHE A 23 14.23 6.79 2.59
C PHE A 23 12.90 6.04 2.44
N VAL A 24 12.85 4.77 2.81
CA VAL A 24 11.62 3.96 2.77
C VAL A 24 10.55 4.55 3.71
N VAL A 25 10.94 4.90 4.93
CA VAL A 25 10.03 5.52 5.90
C VAL A 25 9.54 6.89 5.39
N ALA A 26 10.42 7.69 4.78
CA ALA A 26 10.05 8.99 4.24
C ALA A 26 9.04 8.87 3.10
N VAL A 27 9.18 7.88 2.22
CA VAL A 27 8.23 7.62 1.13
C VAL A 27 6.85 7.25 1.72
N ILE A 28 6.81 6.42 2.74
CA ILE A 28 5.57 6.05 3.43
C ILE A 28 4.94 7.28 4.09
N LEU A 29 5.72 8.12 4.75
CA LEU A 29 5.23 9.32 5.40
C LEU A 29 4.71 10.36 4.41
N VAL A 30 5.34 10.52 3.26
CA VAL A 30 4.87 11.42 2.19
C VAL A 30 3.56 10.92 1.63
N ALA A 31 3.42 9.61 1.38
CA ALA A 31 2.17 9.02 0.94
C ALA A 31 1.05 9.27 1.96
N VAL A 32 1.33 9.09 3.24
CA VAL A 32 0.38 9.36 4.33
C VAL A 32 0.00 10.84 4.38
N ALA A 33 0.96 11.75 4.20
CA ALA A 33 0.72 13.19 4.21
C ALA A 33 -0.15 13.63 3.03
N VAL A 34 0.09 13.11 1.84
CA VAL A 34 -0.72 13.38 0.65
C VAL A 34 -2.16 12.91 0.87
N ILE A 35 -2.34 11.73 1.45
CA ILE A 35 -3.65 11.19 1.80
C ILE A 35 -4.38 12.14 2.77
N PHE A 36 -3.66 12.64 3.77
CA PHE A 36 -4.25 13.51 4.78
C PHE A 36 -4.76 14.84 4.19
N PHE A 37 -4.08 15.35 3.16
CA PHE A 37 -4.48 16.61 2.53
C PHE A 37 -5.74 16.49 1.67
N PHE A 38 -5.99 15.32 1.09
CA PHE A 38 -7.12 15.11 0.20
C PHE A 38 -8.36 14.52 0.88
N SER A 39 -8.24 14.04 2.12
CA SER A 39 -9.30 13.32 2.83
C SER A 39 -10.37 14.20 3.47
N SER A 40 -10.45 15.48 3.19
CA SER A 40 -11.25 16.37 4.04
C SER A 40 -12.70 16.59 3.60
N LYS A 41 -13.23 15.84 2.64
CA LYS A 41 -14.59 16.09 2.17
C LYS A 41 -15.36 14.81 1.85
N GLY A 42 -15.77 14.11 2.89
CA GLY A 42 -16.73 13.01 2.74
C GLY A 42 -18.15 13.53 2.61
N ALA A 43 -18.93 12.95 1.73
CA ALA A 43 -20.38 13.14 1.74
C ALA A 43 -20.96 12.40 2.95
N GLU A 44 -22.04 12.96 3.52
CA GLU A 44 -22.74 12.33 4.64
C GLU A 44 -23.14 10.89 4.31
N GLY A 45 -22.79 9.94 5.20
CA GLY A 45 -23.09 8.52 5.05
C GLY A 45 -22.05 7.72 4.27
N LYS A 46 -21.06 8.37 3.69
CA LYS A 46 -19.97 7.70 2.99
C LYS A 46 -18.72 7.63 3.85
N LYS A 47 -17.92 6.61 3.54
CA LYS A 47 -16.61 6.41 4.16
C LYS A 47 -15.55 6.95 3.22
N ASP A 48 -14.63 7.73 3.75
CA ASP A 48 -13.48 8.21 3.00
C ASP A 48 -12.28 7.34 3.35
N ILE A 49 -11.76 6.66 2.36
CA ILE A 49 -10.62 5.76 2.51
C ILE A 49 -9.58 6.06 1.44
N SER A 50 -8.41 5.48 1.62
CA SER A 50 -7.38 5.48 0.59
C SER A 50 -6.92 4.07 0.30
N ILE A 51 -6.54 3.82 -0.95
CA ILE A 51 -5.96 2.56 -1.39
C ILE A 51 -4.65 2.90 -2.07
N GLU A 52 -3.54 2.44 -1.50
CA GLU A 52 -2.22 2.60 -2.08
C GLU A 52 -1.80 1.30 -2.75
N VAL A 53 -1.42 1.36 -4.02
CA VAL A 53 -0.87 0.21 -4.74
C VAL A 53 0.62 0.41 -4.90
N VAL A 54 1.40 -0.54 -4.42
CA VAL A 54 2.86 -0.55 -4.56
C VAL A 54 3.24 -1.70 -5.49
N ASN A 55 3.78 -1.38 -6.65
CA ASN A 55 4.12 -2.38 -7.67
C ASN A 55 5.50 -3.02 -7.43
N SER A 56 5.91 -3.93 -8.31
CA SER A 56 7.19 -4.63 -8.20
C SER A 56 8.40 -3.69 -8.30
N SER A 57 8.24 -2.53 -8.90
CA SER A 57 9.27 -1.50 -9.00
C SER A 57 9.26 -0.54 -7.81
N GLU A 58 8.49 -0.86 -6.77
CA GLU A 58 8.32 -0.02 -5.57
C GLU A 58 7.70 1.36 -5.86
N GLN A 59 7.00 1.48 -6.97
CA GLN A 59 6.25 2.69 -7.31
C GLN A 59 4.89 2.63 -6.64
N SER A 60 4.50 3.73 -6.03
CA SER A 60 3.25 3.85 -5.28
C SER A 60 2.24 4.70 -6.04
N THR A 61 1.01 4.22 -6.12
CA THR A 61 -0.13 4.95 -6.65
C THR A 61 -1.22 4.97 -5.59
N VAL A 62 -1.73 6.13 -5.25
CA VAL A 62 -2.76 6.29 -4.21
C VAL A 62 -4.09 6.65 -4.86
N TYR A 63 -5.12 5.95 -4.43
CA TYR A 63 -6.50 6.17 -4.84
C TYR A 63 -7.30 6.65 -3.63
N ASP A 64 -7.87 7.85 -3.71
CA ASP A 64 -8.80 8.32 -2.70
C ASP A 64 -10.21 7.91 -3.11
N VAL A 65 -10.90 7.20 -2.23
CA VAL A 65 -12.20 6.61 -2.53
C VAL A 65 -13.21 7.04 -1.47
N SER A 66 -14.33 7.58 -1.93
CA SER A 66 -15.48 7.82 -1.09
C SER A 66 -16.53 6.75 -1.40
N THR A 67 -16.84 5.89 -0.44
CA THR A 67 -17.60 4.68 -0.70
C THR A 67 -18.59 4.36 0.41
N GLU A 68 -19.70 3.73 0.05
CA GLU A 68 -20.62 3.11 1.01
C GLU A 68 -20.40 1.61 1.12
N ALA A 69 -19.42 1.06 0.42
CA ALA A 69 -19.13 -0.36 0.40
C ALA A 69 -18.82 -0.91 1.79
N GLU A 70 -19.37 -2.07 2.10
CA GLU A 70 -19.12 -2.75 3.36
C GLU A 70 -17.75 -3.43 3.37
N PHE A 71 -17.34 -3.95 2.21
CA PHE A 71 -16.11 -4.71 2.07
C PHE A 71 -15.16 -4.08 1.04
N LEU A 72 -13.89 -4.41 1.16
CA LEU A 72 -12.81 -3.82 0.35
C LEU A 72 -13.02 -3.99 -1.15
N ARG A 73 -13.53 -5.14 -1.59
CA ARG A 73 -13.79 -5.38 -3.02
C ARG A 73 -14.70 -4.31 -3.62
N GLY A 74 -15.79 -3.98 -2.94
CA GLY A 74 -16.69 -2.93 -3.40
C GLY A 74 -16.03 -1.56 -3.48
N ALA A 75 -15.17 -1.25 -2.52
CA ALA A 75 -14.40 -0.01 -2.54
C ALA A 75 -13.37 0.01 -3.68
N MET A 76 -12.71 -1.12 -3.95
CA MET A 76 -11.78 -1.24 -5.07
C MET A 76 -12.48 -1.04 -6.42
N ASP A 77 -13.72 -1.52 -6.54
CA ASP A 77 -14.52 -1.34 -7.77
C ASP A 77 -14.86 0.14 -8.02
N GLU A 78 -14.94 0.93 -6.97
CA GLU A 78 -15.24 2.36 -7.06
C GLU A 78 -13.98 3.23 -7.21
N ALA A 79 -12.80 2.66 -7.08
CA ALA A 79 -11.54 3.41 -7.20
C ALA A 79 -11.22 3.69 -8.66
N ASP A 80 -11.28 4.95 -9.05
CA ASP A 80 -11.01 5.38 -10.43
C ASP A 80 -9.57 5.06 -10.83
N GLY A 81 -9.42 4.29 -11.90
CA GLY A 81 -8.11 3.93 -12.43
C GLY A 81 -7.49 2.69 -11.81
N LEU A 82 -8.10 2.11 -10.78
CA LEU A 82 -7.63 0.86 -10.22
C LEU A 82 -8.23 -0.32 -10.99
N GLU A 83 -7.36 -1.15 -11.51
CA GLU A 83 -7.76 -2.38 -12.21
C GLU A 83 -7.22 -3.58 -11.45
N TYR A 84 -8.02 -4.60 -11.31
CA TYR A 84 -7.60 -5.84 -10.68
C TYR A 84 -8.39 -7.02 -11.20
N SER A 85 -7.79 -8.20 -11.13
CA SER A 85 -8.44 -9.44 -11.51
C SER A 85 -7.81 -10.60 -10.75
N GLY A 86 -8.47 -11.75 -10.79
CA GLY A 86 -7.99 -12.94 -10.12
C GLY A 86 -8.94 -14.10 -10.32
N GLU A 87 -8.81 -15.09 -9.45
CA GLU A 87 -9.63 -16.31 -9.50
C GLU A 87 -10.60 -16.34 -8.31
N GLU A 88 -11.85 -16.66 -8.59
CA GLU A 88 -12.85 -16.89 -7.53
C GLU A 88 -12.56 -18.21 -6.83
N GLY A 89 -12.53 -18.18 -5.51
CA GLY A 89 -12.29 -19.35 -4.67
C GLY A 89 -13.28 -19.44 -3.53
N ASP A 90 -13.05 -20.37 -2.62
CA ASP A 90 -13.93 -20.62 -1.47
C ASP A 90 -14.03 -19.42 -0.53
N TYR A 91 -13.01 -18.58 -0.51
CA TYR A 91 -12.94 -17.39 0.37
C TYR A 91 -13.12 -16.07 -0.40
N GLY A 92 -13.66 -16.13 -1.62
CA GLY A 92 -13.84 -14.99 -2.47
C GLY A 92 -12.75 -14.88 -3.54
N LEU A 93 -12.59 -13.70 -4.11
CA LEU A 93 -11.63 -13.46 -5.16
C LEU A 93 -10.20 -13.47 -4.63
N MET A 94 -9.36 -14.31 -5.21
CA MET A 94 -7.91 -14.26 -4.99
C MET A 94 -7.31 -13.34 -6.04
N VAL A 95 -6.85 -12.17 -5.62
CA VAL A 95 -6.30 -11.16 -6.54
C VAL A 95 -4.95 -11.63 -7.07
N GLN A 96 -4.81 -11.66 -8.38
CA GLN A 96 -3.57 -12.06 -9.06
C GLN A 96 -2.95 -10.92 -9.85
N THR A 97 -3.77 -10.06 -10.45
CA THR A 97 -3.30 -8.96 -11.28
C THR A 97 -3.84 -7.65 -10.73
N VAL A 98 -2.95 -6.67 -10.57
CA VAL A 98 -3.33 -5.30 -10.18
C VAL A 98 -2.64 -4.35 -11.14
N ASN A 99 -3.42 -3.46 -11.76
CA ASN A 99 -2.94 -2.48 -12.73
C ASN A 99 -2.07 -3.10 -13.82
N GLY A 100 -2.47 -4.29 -14.29
CA GLY A 100 -1.78 -4.99 -15.35
C GLY A 100 -0.57 -5.82 -14.92
N GLU A 101 -0.22 -5.82 -13.63
CA GLU A 101 0.93 -6.58 -13.14
C GLU A 101 0.48 -7.86 -12.46
N LEU A 102 0.93 -9.00 -12.99
CA LEU A 102 0.62 -10.33 -12.46
C LEU A 102 1.56 -10.68 -11.31
N ALA A 103 0.97 -11.13 -10.21
CA ALA A 103 1.67 -11.79 -9.11
C ALA A 103 1.01 -13.15 -8.90
N ASP A 104 1.67 -14.22 -9.33
CA ASP A 104 1.19 -15.57 -9.22
C ASP A 104 2.27 -16.42 -8.57
N TYR A 105 1.98 -16.94 -7.40
CA TYR A 105 2.95 -17.69 -6.61
C TYR A 105 3.56 -18.87 -7.37
N ASP A 106 2.74 -19.59 -8.13
CA ASP A 106 3.19 -20.76 -8.88
C ASP A 106 4.07 -20.38 -10.07
N THR A 107 3.86 -19.22 -10.67
CA THR A 107 4.57 -18.80 -11.86
C THR A 107 5.81 -17.96 -11.55
N ASN A 108 5.70 -17.00 -10.62
CA ASN A 108 6.79 -16.05 -10.36
C ASN A 108 7.12 -15.88 -8.87
N GLY A 109 6.55 -16.71 -8.00
CA GLY A 109 6.82 -16.66 -6.56
C GLY A 109 6.31 -15.40 -5.88
N ALA A 110 5.35 -14.73 -6.48
CA ALA A 110 4.88 -13.44 -6.01
C ALA A 110 3.38 -13.47 -5.68
N TYR A 111 2.97 -12.54 -4.85
CA TYR A 111 1.57 -12.36 -4.50
C TYR A 111 1.29 -10.91 -4.13
N TRP A 112 0.03 -10.51 -4.17
CA TRP A 112 -0.40 -9.20 -3.73
C TRP A 112 -0.78 -9.27 -2.26
N SER A 113 -0.07 -8.51 -1.42
CA SER A 113 -0.33 -8.43 0.03
C SER A 113 -1.25 -7.27 0.31
N PHE A 114 -2.22 -7.48 1.19
CA PHE A 114 -3.21 -6.45 1.56
C PHE A 114 -3.01 -6.04 3.01
N TYR A 115 -2.99 -4.73 3.24
CA TYR A 115 -2.82 -4.13 4.57
C TYR A 115 -3.92 -3.10 4.81
N VAL A 116 -4.31 -2.98 6.06
CA VAL A 116 -5.21 -1.91 6.51
C VAL A 116 -4.59 -1.24 7.73
N ASN A 117 -4.42 0.09 7.63
CA ASN A 117 -3.83 0.90 8.70
C ASN A 117 -2.47 0.36 9.19
N GLY A 118 -1.67 -0.17 8.26
CA GLY A 118 -0.35 -0.71 8.55
C GLY A 118 -0.30 -2.15 9.02
N GLU A 119 -1.44 -2.81 9.17
CA GLU A 119 -1.53 -4.19 9.61
C GLU A 119 -1.97 -5.10 8.47
N TYR A 120 -1.44 -6.31 8.44
CA TYR A 120 -1.82 -7.31 7.45
C TYR A 120 -3.32 -7.64 7.58
N CYS A 121 -4.04 -7.62 6.46
CA CYS A 121 -5.46 -7.96 6.45
C CYS A 121 -5.65 -9.45 6.75
N ASN A 122 -6.57 -9.74 7.67
CA ASN A 122 -6.89 -11.12 8.05
C ASN A 122 -7.89 -11.78 7.11
N TYR A 123 -8.51 -11.00 6.22
CA TYR A 123 -9.55 -11.46 5.31
C TYR A 123 -9.21 -11.11 3.88
N GLY A 124 -9.74 -11.88 2.93
CA GLY A 124 -9.70 -11.49 1.52
C GLY A 124 -10.58 -10.27 1.24
N ILE A 125 -10.48 -9.73 0.04
CA ILE A 125 -11.17 -8.47 -0.31
C ILE A 125 -12.69 -8.56 -0.20
N ASP A 126 -13.25 -9.76 -0.37
CA ASP A 126 -14.71 -9.97 -0.26
C ASP A 126 -15.23 -9.94 1.18
N SER A 127 -14.35 -10.07 2.16
CA SER A 127 -14.72 -10.13 3.57
C SER A 127 -14.01 -9.09 4.43
N GLN A 128 -13.05 -8.36 3.88
CA GLN A 128 -12.33 -7.33 4.62
C GLN A 128 -13.22 -6.11 4.81
N PRO A 129 -13.60 -5.78 6.06
CA PRO A 129 -14.45 -4.62 6.31
C PRO A 129 -13.78 -3.30 5.95
N VAL A 130 -14.59 -2.34 5.56
CA VAL A 130 -14.17 -0.97 5.27
C VAL A 130 -14.77 -0.03 6.30
N ASN A 131 -13.93 0.73 6.99
CA ASN A 131 -14.35 1.75 7.94
C ASN A 131 -13.86 3.12 7.49
N ASP A 132 -14.59 4.16 7.87
CA ASP A 132 -14.22 5.52 7.55
C ASP A 132 -12.80 5.84 8.06
N GLY A 133 -12.00 6.42 7.21
CA GLY A 133 -10.62 6.77 7.54
C GLY A 133 -9.59 5.66 7.31
N ASP A 134 -10.02 4.47 6.88
CA ASP A 134 -9.10 3.37 6.65
C ASP A 134 -8.12 3.68 5.52
N LYS A 135 -6.88 3.23 5.72
CA LYS A 135 -5.79 3.32 4.74
C LYS A 135 -5.38 1.92 4.34
N PHE A 136 -5.77 1.53 3.14
CA PHE A 136 -5.43 0.22 2.59
C PHE A 136 -4.18 0.30 1.75
N GLN A 137 -3.41 -0.78 1.74
CA GLN A 137 -2.26 -0.93 0.87
C GLN A 137 -2.34 -2.27 0.16
N ILE A 138 -2.03 -2.26 -1.13
CA ILE A 138 -1.94 -3.45 -1.97
C ILE A 138 -0.51 -3.48 -2.47
N VAL A 139 0.29 -4.43 -1.96
CA VAL A 139 1.74 -4.44 -2.15
C VAL A 139 2.18 -5.70 -2.89
N TYR A 140 2.89 -5.50 -3.99
CA TYR A 140 3.54 -6.62 -4.69
C TYR A 140 4.62 -7.21 -3.79
N THR A 141 4.48 -8.48 -3.48
CA THR A 141 5.38 -9.19 -2.57
C THR A 141 5.94 -10.42 -3.27
N ALA A 142 7.26 -10.57 -3.27
CA ALA A 142 7.95 -11.71 -3.84
C ALA A 142 8.88 -12.34 -2.81
N GLU A 143 8.97 -13.69 -2.82
CA GLU A 143 9.88 -14.45 -1.97
C GLU A 143 11.11 -14.92 -2.74
#